data_360ae958e57f6b3b924bca034a65bb3f
#
_entry.id   360ae958e57f6b3b924bca034a65bb3f
#
_cell.length_a   1.000
_cell.length_b   1.000
_cell.length_c   1.000
_cell.angle_alpha   90.00
_cell.angle_beta   90.00
_cell.angle_gamma   90.00
#
_symmetry.space_group_name_H-M   'P 1'
#
loop_
_entity.id
_entity.type
_entity.pdbx_description
1 polymer ?
#
loop_
_entity_poly.entity_id
_entity_poly.type
_entity_poly.pdbx_seq_one_letter_code
_entity_poly.pdbx_strand_id
1 'polypeptide(L)'
;MHNSSAPAHGRTALVVGASGIAGSALVTLLAERGWEVLALTRSGVSQPGVRSISADLTSPESLAAALAGENPTHVFFTAWSRQDTERENIEVNAALLRNLLNALHHSPVEHVALMTGLKHYLGPFEAYAAGEMPDTPFHEEEPRLPVANFYYAQEDVLWAAAERQGFSWSVHRAHTVIGHAVGNAMNMGLTLAVQASICKELNRPFVFPGSETQWNSLTDMTDSGLLAEHMLWAATAEAAGDQAYNIVNGDVFRWRWMWPRLGAYFGVDAVGFENEPRPLEVQMRGMETVWADMAARHGLAEPDLARVSSWWHTDGDLGRNIEVLADMSKSRLAGFTGYRRTLDSFTQLFDRLRADRLIPRPLAVLGVPKAT
;
A
#
# COMPACT_ATOMS: atom_id res chain seq x y z
N MET A 1 -2.93 0.41 -28.33
CA MET A 1 -4.23 1.01 -28.66
C MET A 1 -4.80 1.54 -27.36
N HIS A 2 -4.86 2.85 -27.18
CA HIS A 2 -5.44 3.48 -26.00
C HIS A 2 -6.95 3.25 -26.04
N ASN A 3 -7.47 2.42 -25.15
CA ASN A 3 -8.90 2.35 -24.90
C ASN A 3 -9.31 3.67 -24.22
N SER A 4 -9.78 4.61 -24.99
CA SER A 4 -10.47 5.80 -24.51
C SER A 4 -11.82 5.35 -23.97
N SER A 5 -11.89 5.01 -22.69
CA SER A 5 -13.18 4.85 -22.01
C SER A 5 -13.87 6.20 -21.97
N ALA A 6 -15.13 6.24 -22.37
CA ALA A 6 -15.99 7.43 -22.29
C ALA A 6 -15.97 8.01 -20.85
N PRO A 7 -16.11 9.34 -20.69
CA PRO A 7 -16.15 9.97 -19.36
C PRO A 7 -17.29 9.35 -18.55
N ALA A 8 -16.98 8.97 -17.31
CA ALA A 8 -17.89 8.28 -16.39
C ALA A 8 -18.91 9.28 -15.77
N HIS A 9 -19.69 9.99 -16.59
CA HIS A 9 -20.74 10.86 -16.09
C HIS A 9 -21.77 10.06 -15.30
N GLY A 10 -21.87 10.35 -14.01
CA GLY A 10 -22.84 9.74 -13.08
C GLY A 10 -22.28 8.70 -12.12
N ARG A 11 -20.95 8.44 -12.09
CA ARG A 11 -20.34 7.54 -11.12
C ARG A 11 -19.70 8.31 -9.97
N THR A 12 -20.13 8.02 -8.75
CA THR A 12 -19.59 8.61 -7.52
C THR A 12 -18.83 7.52 -6.75
N ALA A 13 -17.55 7.75 -6.50
CA ALA A 13 -16.68 6.86 -5.75
C ALA A 13 -16.45 7.35 -4.33
N LEU A 14 -16.71 6.52 -3.33
CA LEU A 14 -16.29 6.74 -1.96
C LEU A 14 -14.98 5.97 -1.70
N VAL A 15 -13.88 6.71 -1.51
CA VAL A 15 -12.58 6.15 -1.15
C VAL A 15 -12.36 6.27 0.34
N VAL A 16 -12.32 5.14 1.04
CA VAL A 16 -12.14 5.03 2.49
C VAL A 16 -10.70 4.75 2.82
N GLY A 17 -10.09 5.58 3.66
CA GLY A 17 -8.64 5.56 3.87
C GLY A 17 -7.88 6.36 2.80
N ALA A 18 -8.50 7.41 2.28
CA ALA A 18 -8.05 8.21 1.14
C ALA A 18 -6.66 8.88 1.31
N SER A 19 -6.15 9.02 2.54
CA SER A 19 -4.79 9.53 2.81
C SER A 19 -3.71 8.45 2.88
N GLY A 20 -4.10 7.16 2.84
CA GLY A 20 -3.17 6.03 2.85
C GLY A 20 -2.50 5.77 1.49
N ILE A 21 -1.57 4.81 1.45
CA ILE A 21 -0.79 4.46 0.24
C ILE A 21 -1.72 4.09 -0.93
N ALA A 22 -2.65 3.18 -0.72
CA ALA A 22 -3.59 2.73 -1.75
C ALA A 22 -4.69 3.76 -2.00
N GLY A 23 -5.27 4.35 -0.93
CA GLY A 23 -6.36 5.31 -1.05
C GLY A 23 -5.97 6.58 -1.79
N SER A 24 -4.76 7.12 -1.56
CA SER A 24 -4.31 8.32 -2.27
C SER A 24 -4.09 8.09 -3.78
N ALA A 25 -3.62 6.90 -4.14
CA ALA A 25 -3.49 6.50 -5.54
C ALA A 25 -4.87 6.34 -6.22
N LEU A 26 -5.83 5.73 -5.52
CA LEU A 26 -7.22 5.63 -5.99
C LEU A 26 -7.86 6.99 -6.19
N VAL A 27 -7.76 7.90 -5.22
CA VAL A 27 -8.30 9.27 -5.33
C VAL A 27 -7.76 9.96 -6.56
N THR A 28 -6.45 9.89 -6.78
CA THR A 28 -5.81 10.50 -7.96
C THR A 28 -6.33 9.87 -9.26
N LEU A 29 -6.30 8.55 -9.37
CA LEU A 29 -6.74 7.83 -10.57
C LEU A 29 -8.21 8.11 -10.90
N LEU A 30 -9.10 8.03 -9.91
CA LEU A 30 -10.53 8.24 -10.11
C LEU A 30 -10.85 9.66 -10.55
N ALA A 31 -10.19 10.67 -9.94
CA ALA A 31 -10.32 12.07 -10.36
C ALA A 31 -9.84 12.29 -11.81
N GLU A 32 -8.69 11.71 -12.18
CA GLU A 32 -8.16 11.76 -13.56
C GLU A 32 -9.09 11.05 -14.59
N ARG A 33 -9.86 10.05 -14.13
CA ARG A 33 -10.85 9.34 -14.96
C ARG A 33 -12.22 10.00 -14.98
N GLY A 34 -12.38 11.18 -14.35
CA GLY A 34 -13.59 11.98 -14.37
C GLY A 34 -14.72 11.46 -13.47
N TRP A 35 -14.38 10.67 -12.44
CA TRP A 35 -15.32 10.28 -11.38
C TRP A 35 -15.56 11.44 -10.42
N GLU A 36 -16.76 11.51 -9.85
CA GLU A 36 -16.97 12.26 -8.62
C GLU A 36 -16.34 11.49 -7.46
N VAL A 37 -15.38 12.10 -6.74
CA VAL A 37 -14.61 11.41 -5.70
C VAL A 37 -14.93 11.98 -4.33
N LEU A 38 -15.42 11.13 -3.46
CA LEU A 38 -15.63 11.35 -2.03
C LEU A 38 -14.46 10.72 -1.26
N ALA A 39 -13.55 11.53 -0.73
CA ALA A 39 -12.37 11.06 -0.01
C ALA A 39 -12.63 11.05 1.50
N LEU A 40 -12.87 9.88 2.07
CA LEU A 40 -13.16 9.73 3.49
C LEU A 40 -11.90 9.44 4.30
N THR A 41 -11.60 10.35 5.23
CA THR A 41 -10.48 10.24 6.17
C THR A 41 -10.84 10.87 7.52
N ARG A 42 -10.02 10.71 8.54
CA ARG A 42 -10.18 11.37 9.83
C ARG A 42 -9.84 12.88 9.79
N SER A 43 -8.86 13.26 8.98
CA SER A 43 -8.28 14.62 8.97
C SER A 43 -8.54 15.41 7.68
N GLY A 44 -9.29 14.83 6.75
CA GLY A 44 -9.54 15.44 5.44
C GLY A 44 -8.40 15.26 4.44
N VAL A 45 -8.71 15.48 3.17
CA VAL A 45 -7.78 15.49 2.03
C VAL A 45 -8.00 16.79 1.27
N SER A 46 -6.93 17.46 0.87
CA SER A 46 -7.00 18.65 0.01
C SER A 46 -6.43 18.31 -1.36
N GLN A 47 -7.31 18.05 -2.33
CA GLN A 47 -6.95 17.81 -3.72
C GLN A 47 -8.00 18.44 -4.63
N PRO A 48 -7.60 19.17 -5.71
CA PRO A 48 -8.55 19.74 -6.66
C PRO A 48 -9.48 18.67 -7.26
N GLY A 49 -10.77 18.99 -7.35
CA GLY A 49 -11.79 18.09 -7.90
C GLY A 49 -12.19 16.91 -7.00
N VAL A 50 -11.69 16.87 -5.76
CA VAL A 50 -12.00 15.83 -4.78
C VAL A 50 -12.76 16.44 -3.61
N ARG A 51 -13.89 15.84 -3.23
CA ARG A 51 -14.66 16.26 -2.07
C ARG A 51 -14.22 15.49 -0.84
N SER A 52 -13.67 16.20 0.13
CA SER A 52 -13.19 15.62 1.39
C SER A 52 -14.36 15.39 2.35
N ILE A 53 -14.42 14.19 2.92
CA ILE A 53 -15.36 13.80 3.98
C ILE A 53 -14.54 13.42 5.21
N SER A 54 -14.83 14.08 6.34
CA SER A 54 -14.21 13.76 7.63
C SER A 54 -15.17 12.92 8.47
N ALA A 55 -14.77 11.68 8.80
CA ALA A 55 -15.53 10.79 9.67
C ALA A 55 -14.64 9.82 10.42
N ASP A 56 -15.11 9.40 11.59
CA ASP A 56 -14.52 8.29 12.34
C ASP A 56 -15.27 7.00 12.03
N LEU A 57 -14.58 6.04 11.42
CA LEU A 57 -15.13 4.71 11.08
C LEU A 57 -15.52 3.88 12.32
N THR A 58 -15.02 4.24 13.51
CA THR A 58 -15.40 3.58 14.77
C THR A 58 -16.72 4.07 15.33
N SER A 59 -17.19 5.25 14.87
CA SER A 59 -18.45 5.86 15.32
C SER A 59 -19.53 5.79 14.23
N PRO A 60 -20.58 4.95 14.41
CA PRO A 60 -21.73 4.91 13.51
C PRO A 60 -22.41 6.28 13.34
N GLU A 61 -22.47 7.07 14.41
CA GLU A 61 -23.09 8.41 14.41
C GLU A 61 -22.29 9.38 13.55
N SER A 62 -20.95 9.35 13.66
CA SER A 62 -20.04 10.16 12.83
C SER A 62 -20.23 9.82 11.34
N LEU A 63 -20.29 8.53 11.01
CA LEU A 63 -20.51 8.06 9.63
C LEU A 63 -21.88 8.47 9.11
N ALA A 64 -22.94 8.28 9.89
CA ALA A 64 -24.30 8.67 9.49
C ALA A 64 -24.42 10.17 9.21
N ALA A 65 -23.81 10.99 10.05
CA ALA A 65 -23.80 12.44 9.86
C ALA A 65 -22.96 12.88 8.64
N ALA A 66 -21.77 12.29 8.46
CA ALA A 66 -20.85 12.65 7.39
C ALA A 66 -21.31 12.17 6.00
N LEU A 67 -22.04 11.07 5.93
CA LEU A 67 -22.55 10.48 4.69
C LEU A 67 -24.03 10.83 4.41
N ALA A 68 -24.65 11.67 5.24
CA ALA A 68 -26.04 12.11 5.04
C ALA A 68 -26.17 12.85 3.69
N GLY A 69 -27.03 12.30 2.80
CA GLY A 69 -27.25 12.85 1.46
C GLY A 69 -26.17 12.48 0.42
N GLU A 70 -25.14 11.76 0.83
CA GLU A 70 -24.16 11.21 -0.10
C GLU A 70 -24.69 9.92 -0.74
N ASN A 71 -24.51 9.82 -2.06
CA ASN A 71 -25.02 8.68 -2.83
C ASN A 71 -23.90 8.02 -3.65
N PRO A 72 -22.87 7.44 -3.00
CA PRO A 72 -21.82 6.75 -3.72
C PRO A 72 -22.38 5.52 -4.43
N THR A 73 -21.96 5.33 -5.69
CA THR A 73 -22.25 4.13 -6.46
C THR A 73 -21.17 3.06 -6.29
N HIS A 74 -19.95 3.47 -5.97
CA HIS A 74 -18.81 2.57 -5.79
C HIS A 74 -18.05 2.92 -4.51
N VAL A 75 -17.68 1.90 -3.76
CA VAL A 75 -16.92 2.04 -2.52
C VAL A 75 -15.58 1.33 -2.65
N PHE A 76 -14.50 2.04 -2.35
CA PHE A 76 -13.13 1.51 -2.33
C PHE A 76 -12.63 1.55 -0.89
N PHE A 77 -12.60 0.40 -0.23
CA PHE A 77 -12.23 0.31 1.17
C PHE A 77 -10.75 -0.08 1.32
N THR A 78 -9.92 0.87 1.72
CA THR A 78 -8.46 0.70 1.91
C THR A 78 -8.00 1.05 3.32
N ALA A 79 -8.94 1.29 4.23
CA ALA A 79 -8.64 1.64 5.62
C ALA A 79 -8.41 0.40 6.48
N TRP A 80 -7.47 0.50 7.40
CA TRP A 80 -7.27 -0.46 8.46
C TRP A 80 -6.71 0.23 9.71
N SER A 81 -6.87 -0.39 10.86
CA SER A 81 -6.34 0.08 12.13
C SER A 81 -5.55 -1.03 12.80
N ARG A 82 -4.25 -0.79 13.05
CA ARG A 82 -3.41 -1.74 13.77
C ARG A 82 -3.80 -1.77 15.25
N GLN A 83 -3.90 -2.96 15.79
CA GLN A 83 -4.09 -3.23 17.21
C GLN A 83 -2.93 -4.09 17.72
N ASP A 84 -2.84 -4.25 19.03
CA ASP A 84 -1.74 -5.00 19.68
C ASP A 84 -1.88 -6.52 19.51
N THR A 85 -3.10 -7.03 19.35
CA THR A 85 -3.37 -8.45 19.17
C THR A 85 -4.21 -8.73 17.92
N GLU A 86 -4.10 -9.95 17.35
CA GLU A 86 -4.93 -10.33 16.19
C GLU A 86 -6.42 -10.36 16.52
N ARG A 87 -6.78 -10.73 17.76
CA ARG A 87 -8.18 -10.66 18.20
C ARG A 87 -8.73 -9.24 18.13
N GLU A 88 -7.99 -8.27 18.61
CA GLU A 88 -8.40 -6.85 18.53
C GLU A 88 -8.38 -6.34 17.09
N ASN A 89 -7.40 -6.77 16.26
CA ASN A 89 -7.40 -6.48 14.83
C ASN A 89 -8.69 -6.97 14.15
N ILE A 90 -9.15 -8.18 14.49
CA ILE A 90 -10.39 -8.76 13.97
C ILE A 90 -11.59 -7.91 14.39
N GLU A 91 -11.73 -7.65 15.68
CA GLU A 91 -12.87 -6.91 16.24
C GLU A 91 -12.97 -5.50 15.63
N VAL A 92 -11.86 -4.77 15.66
CA VAL A 92 -11.82 -3.37 15.20
C VAL A 92 -11.99 -3.30 13.67
N ASN A 93 -11.20 -4.02 12.88
CA ASN A 93 -11.24 -3.86 11.43
C ASN A 93 -12.53 -4.40 10.80
N ALA A 94 -13.12 -5.46 11.35
CA ALA A 94 -14.46 -5.89 10.94
C ALA A 94 -15.53 -4.84 11.28
N ALA A 95 -15.42 -4.18 12.45
CA ALA A 95 -16.34 -3.11 12.83
C ALA A 95 -16.23 -1.88 11.92
N LEU A 96 -15.01 -1.46 11.53
CA LEU A 96 -14.82 -0.33 10.60
C LEU A 96 -15.59 -0.53 9.29
N LEU A 97 -15.47 -1.70 8.68
CA LEU A 97 -16.17 -2.03 7.43
C LEU A 97 -17.68 -2.17 7.65
N ARG A 98 -18.10 -2.85 8.72
CA ARG A 98 -19.52 -3.03 9.06
C ARG A 98 -20.24 -1.69 9.29
N ASN A 99 -19.62 -0.79 10.05
CA ASN A 99 -20.19 0.53 10.33
C ASN A 99 -20.38 1.34 9.05
N LEU A 100 -19.37 1.33 8.16
CA LEU A 100 -19.48 2.00 6.87
C LEU A 100 -20.62 1.43 6.01
N LEU A 101 -20.66 0.10 5.82
CA LEU A 101 -21.68 -0.54 4.97
C LEU A 101 -23.09 -0.38 5.55
N ASN A 102 -23.23 -0.31 6.87
CA ASN A 102 -24.50 0.02 7.51
C ASN A 102 -24.90 1.48 7.27
N ALA A 103 -23.98 2.43 7.34
CA ALA A 103 -24.25 3.84 7.04
C ALA A 103 -24.67 4.06 5.58
N LEU A 104 -24.20 3.21 4.66
CA LEU A 104 -24.51 3.25 3.22
C LEU A 104 -25.71 2.38 2.81
N HIS A 105 -26.39 1.76 3.74
CA HIS A 105 -27.49 0.78 3.46
C HIS A 105 -28.60 1.33 2.54
N HIS A 106 -28.84 2.64 2.51
CA HIS A 106 -29.80 3.28 1.60
C HIS A 106 -29.18 3.94 0.36
N SER A 107 -27.85 3.91 0.23
CA SER A 107 -27.15 4.47 -0.91
C SER A 107 -27.22 3.52 -2.10
N PRO A 108 -27.17 4.02 -3.34
CA PRO A 108 -27.24 3.20 -4.54
C PRO A 108 -25.90 2.51 -4.87
N VAL A 109 -25.33 1.79 -3.89
CA VAL A 109 -24.05 1.13 -4.06
C VAL A 109 -24.17 -0.03 -5.03
N GLU A 110 -23.39 0.00 -6.10
CA GLU A 110 -23.31 -1.03 -7.14
C GLU A 110 -22.15 -2.00 -6.88
N HIS A 111 -21.02 -1.48 -6.34
CA HIS A 111 -19.83 -2.28 -6.10
C HIS A 111 -19.05 -1.83 -4.86
N VAL A 112 -18.49 -2.81 -4.13
CA VAL A 112 -17.55 -2.57 -3.00
C VAL A 112 -16.25 -3.31 -3.26
N ALA A 113 -15.16 -2.58 -3.45
CA ALA A 113 -13.80 -3.12 -3.56
C ALA A 113 -13.09 -3.06 -2.21
N LEU A 114 -12.69 -4.21 -1.68
CA LEU A 114 -11.98 -4.36 -0.41
C LEU A 114 -10.51 -4.66 -0.66
N MET A 115 -9.60 -3.81 -0.15
CA MET A 115 -8.19 -4.10 -0.11
C MET A 115 -7.86 -5.00 1.08
N THR A 116 -7.19 -6.10 0.82
CA THR A 116 -6.58 -6.99 1.79
C THR A 116 -5.11 -7.26 1.43
N GLY A 117 -4.54 -8.38 1.80
CA GLY A 117 -3.15 -8.71 1.47
C GLY A 117 -2.82 -10.18 1.65
N LEU A 118 -1.55 -10.51 1.49
CA LEU A 118 -1.05 -11.89 1.49
C LEU A 118 -1.13 -12.59 2.85
N LYS A 119 -1.55 -11.91 3.92
CA LYS A 119 -1.92 -12.59 5.17
C LYS A 119 -3.06 -13.60 4.99
N HIS A 120 -3.78 -13.54 3.86
CA HIS A 120 -4.72 -14.60 3.49
C HIS A 120 -4.03 -15.96 3.42
N TYR A 121 -2.81 -16.01 2.89
CA TYR A 121 -2.00 -17.22 2.71
C TYR A 121 -1.02 -17.47 3.85
N LEU A 122 -0.54 -16.41 4.49
CA LEU A 122 0.53 -16.44 5.51
C LEU A 122 -0.01 -16.46 6.94
N GLY A 123 -1.26 -16.11 7.16
CA GLY A 123 -1.82 -15.87 8.49
C GLY A 123 -1.37 -14.54 9.11
N PRO A 124 -1.67 -14.31 10.40
CA PRO A 124 -1.15 -13.18 11.16
C PRO A 124 0.36 -13.26 11.35
N PHE A 125 1.00 -12.15 11.76
CA PHE A 125 2.46 -12.10 11.91
C PHE A 125 3.02 -13.17 12.87
N GLU A 126 2.27 -13.53 13.89
CA GLU A 126 2.64 -14.57 14.86
C GLU A 126 2.69 -15.97 14.22
N ALA A 127 1.93 -16.20 13.15
CA ALA A 127 1.91 -17.47 12.43
C ALA A 127 3.13 -17.67 11.52
N TYR A 128 3.81 -16.59 11.10
CA TYR A 128 4.99 -16.68 10.25
C TYR A 128 6.15 -17.47 10.86
N ALA A 129 6.18 -17.58 12.18
CA ALA A 129 7.24 -18.28 12.91
C ALA A 129 6.87 -19.71 13.32
N ALA A 130 5.61 -20.15 13.14
CA ALA A 130 5.07 -21.32 13.87
C ALA A 130 4.58 -22.49 12.99
N GLY A 131 4.53 -22.36 11.65
CA GLY A 131 3.86 -23.35 10.80
C GLY A 131 4.63 -23.82 9.59
N GLU A 132 4.13 -24.85 8.95
CA GLU A 132 4.51 -25.21 7.58
C GLU A 132 4.11 -24.05 6.67
N MET A 133 5.08 -23.55 5.91
CA MET A 133 4.84 -22.45 5.00
C MET A 133 4.12 -22.94 3.73
N PRO A 134 3.10 -22.21 3.24
CA PRO A 134 2.48 -22.57 1.99
C PRO A 134 3.49 -22.51 0.84
N ASP A 135 3.30 -23.38 -0.14
CA ASP A 135 4.06 -23.33 -1.39
C ASP A 135 3.79 -22.01 -2.14
N THR A 136 4.79 -21.57 -2.90
CA THR A 136 4.66 -20.42 -3.80
C THR A 136 4.72 -20.86 -5.26
N PRO A 137 4.08 -20.11 -6.19
CA PRO A 137 3.31 -18.89 -5.97
C PRO A 137 1.94 -19.13 -5.34
N PHE A 138 1.43 -18.16 -4.56
CA PHE A 138 0.09 -18.22 -3.98
C PHE A 138 -0.98 -18.09 -5.06
N HIS A 139 -2.00 -18.96 -4.97
CA HIS A 139 -3.14 -18.98 -5.88
C HIS A 139 -4.44 -18.60 -5.16
N GLU A 140 -5.35 -17.90 -5.83
CA GLU A 140 -6.61 -17.45 -5.23
C GLU A 140 -7.56 -18.61 -4.83
N GLU A 141 -7.38 -19.80 -5.40
CA GLU A 141 -8.13 -21.02 -5.07
C GLU A 141 -7.73 -21.63 -3.73
N GLU A 142 -6.60 -21.24 -3.16
CA GLU A 142 -6.15 -21.75 -1.87
C GLU A 142 -7.17 -21.40 -0.77
N PRO A 143 -7.53 -22.38 0.07
CA PRO A 143 -8.50 -22.15 1.14
C PRO A 143 -7.93 -21.23 2.22
N ARG A 144 -8.82 -20.65 3.00
CA ARG A 144 -8.44 -19.95 4.22
C ARG A 144 -7.69 -20.87 5.17
N LEU A 145 -6.64 -20.35 5.80
CA LEU A 145 -5.93 -21.08 6.84
C LEU A 145 -6.85 -21.32 8.07
N PRO A 146 -6.62 -22.39 8.84
CA PRO A 146 -7.40 -22.70 10.05
C PRO A 146 -6.93 -21.81 11.24
N VAL A 147 -6.75 -20.51 11.00
CA VAL A 147 -6.31 -19.52 12.01
C VAL A 147 -7.21 -18.29 11.97
N ALA A 148 -7.36 -17.61 13.07
CA ALA A 148 -8.03 -16.32 13.12
C ALA A 148 -7.25 -15.28 12.32
N ASN A 149 -7.95 -14.47 11.50
CA ASN A 149 -7.33 -13.49 10.61
C ASN A 149 -8.32 -12.35 10.36
N PHE A 150 -7.88 -11.10 10.56
CA PHE A 150 -8.76 -9.96 10.41
C PHE A 150 -9.21 -9.73 8.95
N TYR A 151 -8.46 -10.15 7.95
CA TYR A 151 -8.92 -10.11 6.56
C TYR A 151 -10.10 -11.04 6.32
N TYR A 152 -10.09 -12.24 6.94
CA TYR A 152 -11.25 -13.15 6.84
C TYR A 152 -12.50 -12.55 7.46
N ALA A 153 -12.35 -11.88 8.61
CA ALA A 153 -13.48 -11.22 9.25
C ALA A 153 -14.01 -10.03 8.43
N GLN A 154 -13.15 -9.29 7.73
CA GLN A 154 -13.58 -8.24 6.80
C GLN A 154 -14.29 -8.82 5.57
N GLU A 155 -13.75 -9.89 4.97
CA GLU A 155 -14.41 -10.61 3.87
C GLU A 155 -15.80 -11.11 4.26
N ASP A 156 -15.95 -11.71 5.46
CA ASP A 156 -17.24 -12.19 5.96
C ASP A 156 -18.26 -11.04 6.14
N VAL A 157 -17.82 -9.89 6.63
CA VAL A 157 -18.64 -8.68 6.73
C VAL A 157 -19.06 -8.19 5.33
N LEU A 158 -18.13 -8.16 4.38
CA LEU A 158 -18.37 -7.75 2.99
C LEU A 158 -19.42 -8.63 2.33
N TRP A 159 -19.24 -9.95 2.37
CA TRP A 159 -20.13 -10.91 1.73
C TRP A 159 -21.54 -10.90 2.33
N ALA A 160 -21.63 -10.86 3.66
CA ALA A 160 -22.91 -10.75 4.33
C ALA A 160 -23.65 -9.42 4.02
N ALA A 161 -22.91 -8.35 3.80
CA ALA A 161 -23.50 -7.06 3.38
C ALA A 161 -23.92 -7.09 1.91
N ALA A 162 -23.12 -7.67 1.01
CA ALA A 162 -23.43 -7.83 -0.40
C ALA A 162 -24.73 -8.63 -0.60
N GLU A 163 -24.88 -9.75 0.12
CA GLU A 163 -26.10 -10.56 0.09
C GLU A 163 -27.35 -9.76 0.52
N ARG A 164 -27.22 -8.92 1.57
CA ARG A 164 -28.36 -8.13 2.09
C ARG A 164 -28.69 -6.90 1.25
N GLN A 165 -27.69 -6.25 0.65
CA GLN A 165 -27.81 -4.94 0.00
C GLN A 165 -27.80 -5.02 -1.53
N GLY A 166 -27.39 -6.16 -2.10
CA GLY A 166 -27.47 -6.43 -3.55
C GLY A 166 -26.36 -5.79 -4.39
N PHE A 167 -25.25 -5.36 -3.80
CA PHE A 167 -24.09 -4.87 -4.54
C PHE A 167 -23.12 -6.01 -4.90
N SER A 168 -22.37 -5.86 -5.98
CA SER A 168 -21.24 -6.75 -6.31
C SER A 168 -19.99 -6.36 -5.50
N TRP A 169 -19.04 -7.27 -5.38
CA TRP A 169 -17.82 -7.02 -4.60
C TRP A 169 -16.56 -7.51 -5.29
N SER A 170 -15.41 -7.00 -4.85
CA SER A 170 -14.10 -7.55 -5.17
C SER A 170 -13.16 -7.45 -3.97
N VAL A 171 -12.29 -8.47 -3.82
CA VAL A 171 -11.24 -8.49 -2.81
C VAL A 171 -9.88 -8.47 -3.49
N HIS A 172 -8.99 -7.58 -3.05
CA HIS A 172 -7.67 -7.35 -3.64
C HIS A 172 -6.58 -7.72 -2.65
N ARG A 173 -5.93 -8.87 -2.87
CA ARG A 173 -4.86 -9.41 -2.02
C ARG A 173 -3.52 -8.89 -2.50
N ALA A 174 -3.14 -7.71 -2.02
CA ALA A 174 -1.88 -7.06 -2.39
C ALA A 174 -0.69 -7.60 -1.57
N HIS A 175 0.48 -7.73 -2.21
CA HIS A 175 1.75 -7.83 -1.50
C HIS A 175 2.19 -6.42 -1.03
N THR A 176 3.34 -6.31 -0.35
CA THR A 176 3.89 -5.04 0.14
C THR A 176 3.73 -3.91 -0.89
N VAL A 177 2.96 -2.87 -0.51
CA VAL A 177 2.57 -1.81 -1.45
C VAL A 177 3.61 -0.70 -1.48
N ILE A 178 4.10 -0.38 -2.68
CA ILE A 178 4.99 0.75 -2.96
C ILE A 178 4.13 1.95 -3.35
N GLY A 179 4.16 3.02 -2.56
CA GLY A 179 3.40 4.21 -2.88
C GLY A 179 3.64 5.38 -1.92
N HIS A 180 3.07 6.50 -2.26
CA HIS A 180 3.24 7.77 -1.55
C HIS A 180 2.23 7.90 -0.41
N ALA A 181 2.71 7.98 0.82
CA ALA A 181 1.93 8.40 2.00
C ALA A 181 2.88 8.82 3.13
N VAL A 182 2.47 9.77 3.96
CA VAL A 182 3.19 10.19 5.18
C VAL A 182 2.41 9.73 6.40
N GLY A 183 3.13 9.26 7.43
CA GLY A 183 2.50 8.75 8.67
C GLY A 183 1.79 7.40 8.50
N ASN A 184 2.08 6.68 7.42
CA ASN A 184 1.57 5.32 7.21
C ASN A 184 2.51 4.30 7.84
N ALA A 185 1.96 3.44 8.71
CA ALA A 185 2.74 2.46 9.47
C ALA A 185 3.34 1.31 8.62
N MET A 186 2.86 1.12 7.39
CA MET A 186 3.33 0.08 6.46
C MET A 186 3.84 0.68 5.15
N ASN A 187 4.88 1.51 5.22
CA ASN A 187 5.44 2.18 4.05
C ASN A 187 6.93 1.84 3.86
N MET A 188 7.20 0.66 3.30
CA MET A 188 8.58 0.24 3.00
C MET A 188 9.28 1.21 2.02
N GLY A 189 8.58 1.68 0.99
CA GLY A 189 9.18 2.54 -0.03
C GLY A 189 9.75 3.83 0.56
N LEU A 190 8.97 4.56 1.38
CA LEU A 190 9.44 5.76 2.08
C LEU A 190 10.53 5.42 3.11
N THR A 191 10.36 4.32 3.87
CA THR A 191 11.34 3.86 4.87
C THR A 191 12.71 3.62 4.26
N LEU A 192 12.80 2.92 3.12
CA LEU A 192 14.07 2.68 2.43
C LEU A 192 14.67 3.97 1.86
N ALA A 193 13.84 4.89 1.38
CA ALA A 193 14.31 6.20 0.90
C ALA A 193 14.90 7.04 2.03
N VAL A 194 14.32 7.01 3.23
CA VAL A 194 14.81 7.69 4.43
C VAL A 194 16.11 7.03 4.91
N GLN A 195 16.17 5.69 4.99
CA GLN A 195 17.41 4.96 5.32
C GLN A 195 18.55 5.36 4.38
N ALA A 196 18.33 5.29 3.07
CA ALA A 196 19.35 5.64 2.09
C ALA A 196 19.79 7.11 2.19
N SER A 197 18.85 8.03 2.48
CA SER A 197 19.14 9.44 2.68
C SER A 197 20.03 9.70 3.92
N ILE A 198 19.72 9.02 5.04
CA ILE A 198 20.55 9.09 6.26
C ILE A 198 21.93 8.45 6.02
N CYS A 199 21.98 7.31 5.32
CA CYS A 199 23.26 6.69 4.96
C CYS A 199 24.13 7.62 4.11
N LYS A 200 23.52 8.31 3.13
CA LYS A 200 24.20 9.31 2.29
C LYS A 200 24.75 10.46 3.11
N GLU A 201 23.95 11.01 4.00
CA GLU A 201 24.30 12.14 4.86
C GLU A 201 25.51 11.81 5.76
N LEU A 202 25.51 10.62 6.33
CA LEU A 202 26.54 10.16 7.26
C LEU A 202 27.73 9.47 6.57
N ASN A 203 27.75 9.42 5.24
CA ASN A 203 28.73 8.68 4.45
C ASN A 203 28.91 7.23 4.96
N ARG A 204 27.78 6.54 5.20
CA ARG A 204 27.72 5.15 5.65
C ARG A 204 27.14 4.26 4.55
N PRO A 205 27.48 2.96 4.52
CA PRO A 205 26.88 2.03 3.56
C PRO A 205 25.39 1.84 3.82
N PHE A 206 24.66 1.59 2.74
CA PHE A 206 23.25 1.19 2.71
C PHE A 206 23.18 -0.33 2.85
N VAL A 207 23.02 -0.80 4.10
CA VAL A 207 23.10 -2.23 4.45
C VAL A 207 21.73 -2.87 4.38
N PHE A 208 21.63 -4.02 3.69
CA PHE A 208 20.40 -4.81 3.62
C PHE A 208 20.02 -5.34 5.02
N PRO A 209 18.79 -5.10 5.48
CA PRO A 209 18.43 -5.43 6.86
C PRO A 209 17.92 -6.87 7.06
N GLY A 210 17.52 -7.52 5.97
CA GLY A 210 16.68 -8.70 5.98
C GLY A 210 17.41 -10.04 6.14
N SER A 211 16.63 -11.11 5.96
CA SER A 211 17.10 -12.49 6.06
C SER A 211 17.86 -12.94 4.79
N GLU A 212 18.61 -14.04 4.93
CA GLU A 212 19.23 -14.72 3.78
C GLU A 212 18.18 -15.20 2.77
N THR A 213 17.05 -15.67 3.26
CA THR A 213 15.93 -16.12 2.42
C THR A 213 15.43 -14.98 1.55
N GLN A 214 15.10 -13.82 2.14
CA GLN A 214 14.64 -12.66 1.37
C GLN A 214 15.70 -12.14 0.40
N TRP A 215 16.98 -12.21 0.76
CA TRP A 215 18.08 -11.83 -0.12
C TRP A 215 18.14 -12.70 -1.38
N ASN A 216 17.93 -14.01 -1.23
CA ASN A 216 18.17 -15.00 -2.27
C ASN A 216 16.91 -15.50 -3.00
N SER A 217 15.73 -15.48 -2.37
CA SER A 217 14.48 -15.95 -2.98
C SER A 217 13.92 -14.98 -4.00
N LEU A 218 13.02 -15.47 -4.84
CA LEU A 218 12.18 -14.64 -5.69
C LEU A 218 11.13 -13.92 -4.81
N THR A 219 10.76 -12.73 -5.21
CA THR A 219 9.67 -11.98 -4.62
C THR A 219 9.05 -11.04 -5.65
N ASP A 220 7.87 -10.55 -5.36
CA ASP A 220 7.15 -9.52 -6.09
C ASP A 220 6.74 -8.39 -5.14
N MET A 221 6.15 -7.33 -5.65
CA MET A 221 5.59 -6.22 -4.89
C MET A 221 4.42 -5.61 -5.65
N THR A 222 3.68 -4.72 -4.99
CA THR A 222 2.53 -4.04 -5.57
C THR A 222 2.77 -2.53 -5.68
N ASP A 223 2.70 -1.97 -6.87
CA ASP A 223 2.63 -0.53 -7.09
C ASP A 223 1.25 0.01 -6.72
N SER A 224 1.17 1.11 -5.96
CA SER A 224 -0.11 1.66 -5.51
C SER A 224 -0.99 2.17 -6.66
N GLY A 225 -0.39 2.68 -7.73
CA GLY A 225 -1.11 3.09 -8.93
C GLY A 225 -1.67 1.88 -9.69
N LEU A 226 -0.88 0.79 -9.79
CA LEU A 226 -1.35 -0.46 -10.39
C LEU A 226 -2.47 -1.10 -9.56
N LEU A 227 -2.37 -1.06 -8.23
CA LEU A 227 -3.43 -1.50 -7.33
C LEU A 227 -4.71 -0.69 -7.56
N ALA A 228 -4.59 0.63 -7.69
CA ALA A 228 -5.73 1.50 -7.99
C ALA A 228 -6.38 1.16 -9.35
N GLU A 229 -5.58 0.93 -10.39
CA GLU A 229 -6.06 0.48 -11.71
C GLU A 229 -6.78 -0.87 -11.62
N HIS A 230 -6.26 -1.80 -10.83
CA HIS A 230 -6.84 -3.13 -10.63
C HIS A 230 -8.17 -3.07 -9.86
N MET A 231 -8.24 -2.25 -8.80
CA MET A 231 -9.49 -2.06 -8.04
C MET A 231 -10.57 -1.38 -8.92
N LEU A 232 -10.19 -0.37 -9.70
CA LEU A 232 -11.11 0.27 -10.65
C LEU A 232 -11.57 -0.69 -11.75
N TRP A 233 -10.65 -1.49 -12.30
CA TRP A 233 -10.99 -2.52 -13.28
C TRP A 233 -12.02 -3.51 -12.72
N ALA A 234 -11.77 -4.06 -11.54
CA ALA A 234 -12.67 -5.04 -10.93
C ALA A 234 -14.05 -4.44 -10.60
N ALA A 235 -14.08 -3.16 -10.23
CA ALA A 235 -15.32 -2.44 -9.93
C ALA A 235 -16.15 -2.08 -11.18
N THR A 236 -15.58 -2.20 -12.39
CA THR A 236 -16.25 -1.74 -13.62
C THR A 236 -16.33 -2.79 -14.73
N ALA A 237 -15.60 -3.89 -14.62
CA ALA A 237 -15.62 -4.98 -15.59
C ALA A 237 -16.63 -6.05 -15.13
N GLU A 238 -17.63 -6.33 -15.94
CA GLU A 238 -18.72 -7.29 -15.62
C GLU A 238 -18.18 -8.67 -15.20
N ALA A 239 -17.13 -9.14 -15.86
CA ALA A 239 -16.53 -10.46 -15.57
C ALA A 239 -15.69 -10.49 -14.29
N ALA A 240 -15.48 -9.36 -13.63
CA ALA A 240 -14.57 -9.25 -12.48
C ALA A 240 -15.27 -9.16 -11.12
N GLY A 241 -16.58 -8.99 -11.11
CA GLY A 241 -17.37 -8.92 -9.88
C GLY A 241 -17.45 -10.24 -9.12
N ASP A 242 -17.70 -10.16 -7.81
CA ASP A 242 -17.86 -11.27 -6.87
C ASP A 242 -16.68 -12.23 -6.83
N GLN A 243 -15.47 -11.66 -6.91
CA GLN A 243 -14.21 -12.39 -6.95
C GLN A 243 -13.15 -11.81 -5.99
N ALA A 244 -12.25 -12.69 -5.52
CA ALA A 244 -11.00 -12.31 -4.90
C ALA A 244 -9.85 -12.47 -5.91
N TYR A 245 -8.91 -11.53 -5.88
CA TYR A 245 -7.76 -11.50 -6.78
C TYR A 245 -6.48 -11.19 -6.03
N ASN A 246 -5.39 -11.86 -6.41
CA ASN A 246 -4.05 -11.37 -6.13
C ASN A 246 -3.74 -10.15 -6.99
N ILE A 247 -2.94 -9.24 -6.46
CA ILE A 247 -2.45 -8.08 -7.21
C ILE A 247 -1.00 -7.79 -6.85
N VAL A 248 -0.12 -7.95 -7.83
CA VAL A 248 1.30 -7.60 -7.80
C VAL A 248 1.72 -7.00 -9.14
N ASN A 249 2.90 -6.42 -9.20
CA ASN A 249 3.40 -5.68 -10.37
C ASN A 249 3.50 -6.50 -11.66
N GLY A 250 3.66 -7.82 -11.52
CA GLY A 250 3.79 -8.74 -12.66
C GLY A 250 5.22 -9.03 -13.09
N ASP A 251 6.23 -8.32 -12.54
CA ASP A 251 7.63 -8.75 -12.55
C ASP A 251 7.98 -9.46 -11.25
N VAL A 252 9.11 -10.17 -11.26
CA VAL A 252 9.70 -10.81 -10.10
C VAL A 252 11.17 -10.44 -10.00
N PHE A 253 11.67 -10.35 -8.78
CA PHE A 253 13.08 -10.00 -8.54
C PHE A 253 13.65 -10.72 -7.31
N ARG A 254 14.95 -10.56 -7.09
CA ARG A 254 15.64 -10.92 -5.85
C ARG A 254 16.21 -9.66 -5.22
N TRP A 255 16.17 -9.55 -3.88
CA TRP A 255 16.73 -8.37 -3.22
C TRP A 255 18.22 -8.19 -3.53
N ARG A 256 18.99 -9.25 -3.73
CA ARG A 256 20.39 -9.14 -4.18
C ARG A 256 20.57 -8.46 -5.54
N TRP A 257 19.54 -8.45 -6.38
CA TRP A 257 19.51 -7.72 -7.64
C TRP A 257 18.98 -6.29 -7.44
N MET A 258 17.96 -6.11 -6.61
CA MET A 258 17.29 -4.83 -6.38
C MET A 258 18.15 -3.88 -5.54
N TRP A 259 18.71 -4.37 -4.43
CA TRP A 259 19.38 -3.56 -3.42
C TRP A 259 20.51 -2.67 -3.96
N PRO A 260 21.46 -3.19 -4.78
CA PRO A 260 22.50 -2.33 -5.38
C PRO A 260 21.92 -1.24 -6.29
N ARG A 261 20.76 -1.46 -6.91
CA ARG A 261 20.11 -0.49 -7.79
C ARG A 261 19.47 0.64 -7.01
N LEU A 262 18.86 0.32 -5.86
CA LEU A 262 18.37 1.33 -4.93
C LEU A 262 19.53 2.16 -4.37
N GLY A 263 20.62 1.52 -3.94
CA GLY A 263 21.82 2.22 -3.50
C GLY A 263 22.38 3.17 -4.57
N ALA A 264 22.47 2.70 -5.81
CA ALA A 264 22.96 3.51 -6.93
C ALA A 264 22.07 4.74 -7.20
N TYR A 265 20.74 4.62 -7.05
CA TYR A 265 19.82 5.76 -7.20
C TYR A 265 20.12 6.88 -6.19
N PHE A 266 20.49 6.54 -4.96
CA PHE A 266 20.86 7.51 -3.92
C PHE A 266 22.35 7.89 -3.96
N GLY A 267 23.17 7.17 -4.70
CA GLY A 267 24.62 7.33 -4.73
C GLY A 267 25.27 6.96 -3.39
N VAL A 268 24.85 5.82 -2.83
CA VAL A 268 25.40 5.21 -1.61
C VAL A 268 25.89 3.81 -1.91
N ASP A 269 26.95 3.39 -1.21
CA ASP A 269 27.47 2.02 -1.33
C ASP A 269 26.47 1.04 -0.72
N ALA A 270 26.00 0.09 -1.53
CA ALA A 270 25.04 -0.93 -1.08
C ALA A 270 25.79 -2.17 -0.59
N VAL A 271 25.51 -2.57 0.65
CA VAL A 271 26.02 -3.81 1.27
C VAL A 271 24.85 -4.80 1.36
N GLY A 272 25.06 -6.02 0.87
CA GLY A 272 24.06 -7.09 0.87
C GLY A 272 23.96 -7.82 2.20
N PHE A 273 23.27 -8.98 2.16
CA PHE A 273 23.24 -9.90 3.30
C PHE A 273 24.63 -10.49 3.56
N GLU A 274 25.07 -10.40 4.79
CA GLU A 274 26.35 -10.94 5.27
C GLU A 274 26.14 -11.71 6.57
N ASN A 275 26.03 -13.04 6.48
CA ASN A 275 25.96 -14.01 7.58
C ASN A 275 24.76 -13.88 8.54
N GLU A 276 24.26 -12.68 8.84
CA GLU A 276 23.16 -12.44 9.78
C GLU A 276 22.31 -11.25 9.35
N PRO A 277 20.99 -11.22 9.70
CA PRO A 277 20.15 -10.05 9.52
C PRO A 277 20.66 -8.85 10.32
N ARG A 278 20.52 -7.66 9.74
CA ARG A 278 20.88 -6.37 10.37
C ARG A 278 19.67 -5.44 10.42
N PRO A 279 18.71 -5.64 11.36
CA PRO A 279 17.45 -4.94 11.39
C PRO A 279 17.61 -3.42 11.40
N LEU A 280 16.70 -2.72 10.69
CA LEU A 280 16.69 -1.25 10.62
C LEU A 280 16.45 -0.60 11.99
N GLU A 281 15.66 -1.23 12.87
CA GLU A 281 15.48 -0.76 14.25
C GLU A 281 16.81 -0.66 15.01
N VAL A 282 17.80 -1.49 14.65
CA VAL A 282 19.16 -1.43 15.21
C VAL A 282 20.03 -0.43 14.44
N GLN A 283 20.03 -0.49 13.09
CA GLN A 283 20.86 0.35 12.25
C GLN A 283 20.52 1.85 12.39
N MET A 284 19.23 2.19 12.59
CA MET A 284 18.71 3.55 12.60
C MET A 284 18.40 4.08 14.01
N ARG A 285 18.82 3.36 15.05
CA ARG A 285 18.64 3.80 16.44
C ARG A 285 19.33 5.13 16.68
N GLY A 286 18.58 6.10 17.24
CA GLY A 286 19.13 7.44 17.57
C GLY A 286 19.31 8.35 16.38
N MET A 287 18.67 8.08 15.23
CA MET A 287 18.78 8.90 14.03
C MET A 287 17.78 10.08 14.00
N GLU A 288 16.96 10.26 15.02
CA GLU A 288 15.94 11.30 15.10
C GLU A 288 16.53 12.71 14.97
N THR A 289 17.63 12.99 15.70
CA THR A 289 18.32 14.27 15.62
C THR A 289 18.98 14.48 14.25
N VAL A 290 19.63 13.44 13.71
CA VAL A 290 20.23 13.51 12.37
C VAL A 290 19.18 13.85 11.32
N TRP A 291 18.01 13.20 11.38
CA TRP A 291 16.92 13.48 10.46
C TRP A 291 16.36 14.90 10.61
N ALA A 292 16.13 15.37 11.85
CA ALA A 292 15.65 16.73 12.12
C ALA A 292 16.62 17.79 11.58
N ASP A 293 17.93 17.60 11.77
CA ASP A 293 18.98 18.49 11.24
C ASP A 293 19.00 18.46 9.70
N MET A 294 18.85 17.28 9.08
CA MET A 294 18.71 17.14 7.64
C MET A 294 17.45 17.85 7.13
N ALA A 295 16.32 17.67 7.82
CA ALA A 295 15.06 18.32 7.46
C ALA A 295 15.20 19.85 7.47
N ALA A 296 15.82 20.39 8.50
CA ALA A 296 16.07 21.84 8.60
C ALA A 296 16.99 22.35 7.46
N ARG A 297 18.11 21.66 7.20
CA ARG A 297 19.09 22.07 6.17
C ARG A 297 18.57 21.94 4.74
N HIS A 298 17.77 20.91 4.46
CA HIS A 298 17.22 20.64 3.12
C HIS A 298 15.82 21.20 2.91
N GLY A 299 15.19 21.81 3.94
CA GLY A 299 13.84 22.33 3.90
C GLY A 299 12.79 21.24 3.65
N LEU A 300 12.98 20.09 4.31
CA LEU A 300 12.02 18.96 4.15
C LEU A 300 10.68 19.30 4.80
N ALA A 301 9.63 18.71 4.24
CA ALA A 301 8.25 18.95 4.68
C ALA A 301 7.90 18.22 6.00
N GLU A 302 8.63 17.16 6.37
CA GLU A 302 8.37 16.38 7.56
C GLU A 302 9.65 16.17 8.37
N PRO A 303 9.81 16.87 9.50
CA PRO A 303 10.99 16.76 10.37
C PRO A 303 10.91 15.59 11.36
N ASP A 304 9.76 14.99 11.56
CA ASP A 304 9.58 13.86 12.47
C ASP A 304 9.91 12.55 11.75
N LEU A 305 11.01 11.91 12.18
CA LEU A 305 11.48 10.64 11.62
C LEU A 305 10.43 9.53 11.74
N ALA A 306 9.66 9.49 12.83
CA ALA A 306 8.63 8.47 13.05
C ALA A 306 7.47 8.56 12.06
N ARG A 307 7.26 9.73 11.43
CA ARG A 307 6.22 9.91 10.42
C ARG A 307 6.65 9.52 9.01
N VAL A 308 7.95 9.43 8.75
CA VAL A 308 8.53 9.09 7.44
C VAL A 308 9.23 7.73 7.42
N SER A 309 9.31 7.04 8.54
CA SER A 309 9.91 5.71 8.62
C SER A 309 9.06 4.73 9.42
N SER A 310 9.11 3.46 9.04
CA SER A 310 8.49 2.34 9.73
C SER A 310 9.48 1.18 9.74
N TRP A 311 10.47 1.27 10.63
CA TRP A 311 11.57 0.31 10.71
C TRP A 311 11.04 -1.10 10.97
N TRP A 312 10.21 -1.27 12.00
CA TRP A 312 9.63 -2.55 12.41
C TRP A 312 8.87 -3.28 11.29
N HIS A 313 8.12 -2.53 10.45
CA HIS A 313 7.37 -3.11 9.34
C HIS A 313 8.31 -3.59 8.23
N THR A 314 9.30 -2.75 7.88
CA THR A 314 10.29 -3.10 6.85
C THR A 314 11.17 -4.27 7.31
N ASP A 315 11.56 -4.30 8.58
CA ASP A 315 12.28 -5.43 9.18
C ASP A 315 11.42 -6.70 9.20
N GLY A 316 10.12 -6.58 9.50
CA GLY A 316 9.17 -7.69 9.45
C GLY A 316 9.03 -8.27 8.04
N ASP A 317 8.95 -7.43 7.03
CA ASP A 317 8.82 -7.87 5.63
C ASP A 317 10.13 -8.47 5.09
N LEU A 318 11.26 -7.78 5.28
CA LEU A 318 12.56 -8.22 4.77
C LEU A 318 13.19 -9.32 5.62
N GLY A 319 12.76 -9.47 6.87
CA GLY A 319 13.25 -10.50 7.80
C GLY A 319 12.58 -11.87 7.67
N ARG A 320 11.57 -12.03 6.81
CA ARG A 320 10.88 -13.32 6.61
C ARG A 320 11.85 -14.41 6.19
N ASN A 321 11.69 -15.61 6.75
CA ASN A 321 12.46 -16.81 6.37
C ASN A 321 11.73 -17.69 5.35
N ILE A 322 10.89 -17.08 4.52
CA ILE A 322 10.04 -17.73 3.51
C ILE A 322 10.10 -16.95 2.22
N GLU A 323 9.95 -17.65 1.09
CA GLU A 323 9.66 -17.03 -0.21
C GLU A 323 8.23 -16.49 -0.20
N VAL A 324 8.01 -15.34 -0.84
CA VAL A 324 6.67 -14.74 -0.98
C VAL A 324 6.51 -14.31 -2.44
N LEU A 325 5.58 -14.96 -3.12
CA LEU A 325 5.30 -14.77 -4.54
C LEU A 325 3.83 -15.10 -4.81
N ALA A 326 3.15 -14.27 -5.59
CA ALA A 326 1.74 -14.45 -5.91
C ALA A 326 1.51 -14.67 -7.42
N ASP A 327 0.63 -15.58 -7.77
CA ASP A 327 0.16 -15.76 -9.14
C ASP A 327 -0.88 -14.70 -9.52
N MET A 328 -0.80 -14.18 -10.75
CA MET A 328 -1.70 -13.17 -11.31
C MET A 328 -2.58 -13.71 -12.44
N SER A 329 -2.59 -15.01 -12.66
CA SER A 329 -3.25 -15.64 -13.83
C SER A 329 -4.74 -15.37 -13.82
N LYS A 330 -5.41 -15.40 -12.67
CA LYS A 330 -6.85 -15.21 -12.55
C LYS A 330 -7.30 -13.85 -13.07
N SER A 331 -6.71 -12.76 -12.60
CA SER A 331 -7.07 -11.42 -13.05
C SER A 331 -6.69 -11.17 -14.51
N ARG A 332 -5.58 -11.73 -14.99
CA ARG A 332 -5.15 -11.65 -16.40
C ARG A 332 -6.13 -12.37 -17.33
N LEU A 333 -6.56 -13.57 -16.98
CA LEU A 333 -7.57 -14.32 -17.74
C LEU A 333 -8.92 -13.60 -17.75
N ALA A 334 -9.27 -12.89 -16.68
CA ALA A 334 -10.46 -12.04 -16.60
C ALA A 334 -10.31 -10.69 -17.32
N GLY A 335 -9.14 -10.40 -17.93
CA GLY A 335 -8.91 -9.24 -18.78
C GLY A 335 -8.10 -8.09 -18.17
N PHE A 336 -7.56 -8.23 -16.96
CA PHE A 336 -6.63 -7.23 -16.40
C PHE A 336 -5.24 -7.39 -17.00
N THR A 337 -4.78 -6.40 -17.76
CA THR A 337 -3.48 -6.42 -18.46
C THR A 337 -2.44 -5.47 -17.85
N GLY A 338 -2.75 -4.86 -16.71
CA GLY A 338 -1.84 -3.95 -16.03
C GLY A 338 -0.53 -4.61 -15.64
N TYR A 339 0.56 -3.85 -15.74
CA TYR A 339 1.91 -4.28 -15.43
C TYR A 339 2.75 -3.10 -14.97
N ARG A 340 3.63 -3.32 -14.01
CA ARG A 340 4.69 -2.37 -13.60
C ARG A 340 6.00 -3.13 -13.43
N ARG A 341 7.11 -2.43 -13.64
CA ARG A 341 8.41 -2.94 -13.21
C ARG A 341 8.70 -2.40 -11.81
N THR A 342 8.95 -3.27 -10.86
CA THR A 342 9.10 -2.90 -9.43
C THR A 342 10.21 -1.88 -9.20
N LEU A 343 11.33 -1.98 -9.93
CA LEU A 343 12.38 -0.94 -9.86
C LEU A 343 11.86 0.44 -10.28
N ASP A 344 10.99 0.50 -11.30
CA ASP A 344 10.44 1.78 -11.75
C ASP A 344 9.43 2.33 -10.73
N SER A 345 8.66 1.47 -10.06
CA SER A 345 7.79 1.88 -8.94
C SER A 345 8.59 2.52 -7.81
N PHE A 346 9.72 1.95 -7.41
CA PHE A 346 10.60 2.55 -6.42
C PHE A 346 11.18 3.89 -6.88
N THR A 347 11.75 3.94 -8.08
CA THR A 347 12.41 5.18 -8.56
C THR A 347 11.43 6.31 -8.78
N GLN A 348 10.23 6.05 -9.32
CA GLN A 348 9.15 7.04 -9.46
C GLN A 348 8.65 7.53 -8.09
N LEU A 349 8.50 6.62 -7.12
CA LEU A 349 8.20 7.02 -5.75
C LEU A 349 9.28 7.96 -5.19
N PHE A 350 10.56 7.60 -5.34
CA PHE A 350 11.66 8.42 -4.83
C PHE A 350 11.73 9.80 -5.49
N ASP A 351 11.47 9.89 -6.81
CA ASP A 351 11.37 11.16 -7.51
C ASP A 351 10.24 12.02 -6.96
N ARG A 352 9.07 11.42 -6.70
CA ARG A 352 7.93 12.11 -6.07
C ARG A 352 8.27 12.57 -4.65
N LEU A 353 8.88 11.70 -3.83
CA LEU A 353 9.29 12.07 -2.47
C LEU A 353 10.27 13.26 -2.46
N ARG A 354 11.18 13.35 -3.45
CA ARG A 354 12.06 14.51 -3.66
C ARG A 354 11.30 15.77 -4.07
N ALA A 355 10.34 15.62 -4.99
CA ALA A 355 9.50 16.72 -5.44
C ALA A 355 8.70 17.32 -4.28
N ASP A 356 8.13 16.46 -3.43
CA ASP A 356 7.33 16.82 -2.26
C ASP A 356 8.20 17.21 -1.03
N ARG A 357 9.51 17.21 -1.19
CA ARG A 357 10.49 17.53 -0.11
C ARG A 357 10.34 16.61 1.11
N LEU A 358 10.02 15.35 0.89
CA LEU A 358 9.99 14.33 1.95
C LEU A 358 11.34 13.65 2.13
N ILE A 359 12.23 13.73 1.13
CA ILE A 359 13.62 13.33 1.20
C ILE A 359 14.51 14.38 0.51
N PRO A 360 15.81 14.44 0.83
CA PRO A 360 16.73 15.42 0.22
C PRO A 360 16.81 15.27 -1.30
N ARG A 361 16.88 16.39 -2.00
CA ARG A 361 17.26 16.42 -3.42
C ARG A 361 18.74 16.14 -3.56
N PRO A 362 19.21 15.54 -4.68
CA PRO A 362 20.64 15.48 -4.96
C PRO A 362 21.20 16.91 -4.93
N LEU A 363 22.36 17.09 -4.30
CA LEU A 363 23.08 18.36 -4.43
C LEU A 363 23.28 18.60 -5.93
N ALA A 364 22.87 19.77 -6.41
CA ALA A 364 23.20 20.18 -7.77
C ALA A 364 24.72 20.08 -7.88
N VAL A 365 25.21 19.19 -8.74
CA VAL A 365 26.64 19.24 -9.13
C VAL A 365 26.77 20.57 -9.80
N LEU A 366 27.37 21.57 -9.08
CA LEU A 366 27.71 22.84 -9.66
C LEU A 366 28.57 22.52 -10.88
N GLY A 367 27.99 22.79 -12.06
CA GLY A 367 28.54 22.38 -13.33
C GLY A 367 30.00 22.72 -13.42
N VAL A 368 30.82 21.73 -13.73
CA VAL A 368 32.12 21.98 -14.35
C VAL A 368 31.83 22.78 -15.62
N PRO A 369 32.37 24.02 -15.79
CA PRO A 369 32.19 24.77 -17.02
C PRO A 369 32.66 23.86 -18.16
N LYS A 370 31.84 23.62 -19.17
CA LYS A 370 32.32 22.99 -20.41
C LYS A 370 33.45 23.89 -20.92
N ALA A 371 34.66 23.35 -20.91
CA ALA A 371 35.78 23.99 -21.59
C ALA A 371 35.37 24.16 -23.07
N THR A 372 35.32 25.41 -23.50
CA THR A 372 35.11 25.84 -24.88
C THR A 372 36.28 25.40 -25.75
#